data_a6eecc7fc0c805ed421afb950a37c623
#
_entry.id   a6eecc7fc0c805ed421afb950a37c623
#
_cell.length_a   1.000
_cell.length_b   1.000
_cell.length_c   1.000
_cell.angle_alpha   90.00
_cell.angle_beta   90.00
_cell.angle_gamma   90.00
#
_symmetry.space_group_name_H-M   'P 1'
#
loop_
_entity.id
_entity.type
_entity.pdbx_description
1 polymer ?
#
loop_
_entity_poly.entity_id
_entity_poly.type
_entity_poly.pdbx_seq_one_letter_code
_entity_poly.pdbx_strand_id
1 'polypeptide(L)'
;GAGSRGTTGSDSVWNVNAEGSGIAFTADGGGGGGSEGANDPYDGGSGGGSGGYNLNPGQTTQASPSGATGYGFDGGSGFNDGNIGGGAGGGAGSVGGNGLVSGGGAGGAGREFSTFSSYGVSGFFAGGGGGGSYLGGTSSGGSGGGGAGSYGTGTAATANTGGGGGGSGGTGGVGGSGVILIRHRTEVYNNMTLVSTTTAAQAAPTKGDVVFTYTDSIGTATLGTDLTAEISADGGSTWTAMTLGSEGSTGTHKIATAHDVTISSTITSPWNMAYRIKTLNQSSAKATRIQAVSLGWS
;
A
#
# COMPACT_ATOMS: atom_id res chain seq x y z
N GLY A 1 -6.95 -27.47 37.79
CA GLY A 1 -7.29 -26.12 38.25
C GLY A 1 -7.67 -25.27 37.09
N ALA A 2 -8.66 -24.39 37.23
CA ALA A 2 -9.05 -23.47 36.17
C ALA A 2 -7.84 -22.63 35.73
N GLY A 3 -7.43 -22.73 34.49
CA GLY A 3 -6.34 -21.94 33.93
C GLY A 3 -6.66 -20.45 33.97
N SER A 4 -5.64 -19.61 33.98
CA SER A 4 -5.82 -18.17 33.84
C SER A 4 -6.12 -17.86 32.38
N ARG A 5 -6.99 -16.87 32.16
CA ARG A 5 -7.27 -16.37 30.81
C ARG A 5 -6.05 -15.62 30.26
N GLY A 6 -5.86 -15.65 28.94
CA GLY A 6 -4.79 -14.93 28.27
C GLY A 6 -4.90 -13.42 28.45
N THR A 7 -3.80 -12.70 28.37
CA THR A 7 -3.78 -11.24 28.37
C THR A 7 -4.02 -10.71 26.95
N THR A 8 -4.67 -9.55 26.86
CA THR A 8 -4.79 -8.81 25.61
C THR A 8 -3.40 -8.29 25.16
N GLY A 9 -3.13 -8.32 23.88
CA GLY A 9 -1.93 -7.73 23.29
C GLY A 9 -1.93 -6.20 23.42
N SER A 10 -0.74 -5.61 23.35
CA SER A 10 -0.60 -4.15 23.29
C SER A 10 -0.82 -3.63 21.86
N ASP A 11 -1.35 -2.42 21.74
CA ASP A 11 -1.54 -1.76 20.47
C ASP A 11 -0.22 -1.41 19.77
N SER A 12 -0.26 -1.40 18.45
CA SER A 12 0.77 -0.81 17.61
C SER A 12 0.29 0.54 17.10
N VAL A 13 0.97 1.63 17.48
CA VAL A 13 0.55 2.99 17.15
C VAL A 13 1.58 3.69 16.29
N TRP A 14 1.13 4.24 15.16
CA TRP A 14 1.92 5.14 14.35
C TRP A 14 1.30 6.54 14.38
N ASN A 15 2.01 7.47 15.02
CA ASN A 15 1.64 8.88 15.09
C ASN A 15 2.39 9.69 14.04
N VAL A 16 1.67 10.28 13.10
CA VAL A 16 2.23 11.28 12.18
C VAL A 16 2.01 12.65 12.81
N ASN A 17 2.88 13.03 13.73
CA ASN A 17 2.91 14.41 14.27
C ASN A 17 3.73 15.30 13.33
N ALA A 18 3.12 15.71 12.20
CA ALA A 18 3.55 16.91 11.50
C ALA A 18 2.69 18.06 12.03
N GLU A 19 3.27 18.89 12.87
CA GLU A 19 2.76 20.20 13.32
C GLU A 19 1.23 20.35 13.36
N GLY A 20 0.56 19.82 14.39
CA GLY A 20 -0.76 20.30 14.81
C GLY A 20 -1.99 19.58 14.29
N SER A 21 -1.91 18.59 13.42
CA SER A 21 -3.03 17.69 13.11
C SER A 21 -2.58 16.23 13.13
N GLY A 22 -2.40 15.69 14.32
CA GLY A 22 -1.93 14.31 14.49
C GLY A 22 -2.98 13.31 13.98
N ILE A 23 -2.71 12.63 12.88
CA ILE A 23 -3.42 11.40 12.50
C ILE A 23 -2.65 10.27 13.18
N ALA A 24 -3.28 9.62 14.15
CA ALA A 24 -2.79 8.39 14.75
C ALA A 24 -3.46 7.20 14.04
N PHE A 25 -2.65 6.27 13.54
CA PHE A 25 -3.14 4.97 13.10
C PHE A 25 -2.84 3.96 14.21
N THR A 26 -3.88 3.35 14.76
CA THR A 26 -3.75 2.33 15.80
C THR A 26 -4.19 1.00 15.22
N ALA A 27 -3.32 0.00 15.38
CA ALA A 27 -3.70 -1.40 15.25
C ALA A 27 -3.84 -1.95 16.66
N ASP A 28 -5.09 -2.25 17.03
CA ASP A 28 -5.42 -2.74 18.37
C ASP A 28 -4.75 -4.09 18.62
N GLY A 29 -4.29 -4.31 19.85
CA GLY A 29 -3.78 -5.61 20.27
C GLY A 29 -4.85 -6.69 20.20
N GLY A 30 -4.48 -7.92 19.85
CA GLY A 30 -5.41 -9.05 19.80
C GLY A 30 -5.96 -9.42 21.17
N GLY A 31 -7.22 -9.84 21.23
CA GLY A 31 -7.88 -10.27 22.46
C GLY A 31 -7.23 -11.52 23.07
N GLY A 32 -7.10 -11.56 24.40
CA GLY A 32 -6.64 -12.74 25.14
C GLY A 32 -7.68 -13.85 25.10
N GLY A 33 -7.22 -15.10 24.92
CA GLY A 33 -8.10 -16.28 24.92
C GLY A 33 -8.75 -16.55 26.28
N GLY A 34 -9.96 -17.11 26.24
CA GLY A 34 -10.68 -17.56 27.43
C GLY A 34 -10.01 -18.77 28.09
N SER A 35 -10.39 -19.02 29.33
CA SER A 35 -9.94 -20.22 30.09
C SER A 35 -11.09 -21.18 30.34
N GLU A 36 -10.74 -22.41 30.71
CA GLU A 36 -11.69 -23.36 31.24
C GLU A 36 -12.39 -22.81 32.49
N GLY A 37 -13.70 -22.88 32.54
CA GLY A 37 -14.48 -22.66 33.77
C GLY A 37 -15.06 -21.26 33.99
N ALA A 38 -15.40 -20.49 33.02
CA ALA A 38 -16.22 -19.26 33.10
C ALA A 38 -15.52 -17.90 32.87
N ASN A 39 -14.28 -17.87 32.41
CA ASN A 39 -13.70 -16.60 31.98
C ASN A 39 -13.85 -16.44 30.46
N ASP A 40 -14.74 -15.49 30.08
CA ASP A 40 -14.88 -15.09 28.71
C ASP A 40 -13.52 -14.60 28.16
N PRO A 41 -13.23 -14.85 26.88
CA PRO A 41 -12.06 -14.25 26.23
C PRO A 41 -12.20 -12.73 26.19
N TYR A 42 -11.08 -12.05 25.91
CA TYR A 42 -11.10 -10.61 25.71
C TYR A 42 -11.41 -10.27 24.27
N ASP A 43 -12.12 -9.15 24.09
CA ASP A 43 -12.18 -8.45 22.82
C ASP A 43 -10.82 -7.83 22.50
N GLY A 44 -10.57 -7.55 21.23
CA GLY A 44 -9.32 -6.94 20.77
C GLY A 44 -9.34 -6.63 19.28
N GLY A 45 -8.23 -6.18 18.70
CA GLY A 45 -8.10 -5.96 17.26
C GLY A 45 -8.57 -7.15 16.42
N SER A 46 -8.30 -8.35 16.91
CA SER A 46 -9.05 -9.59 16.61
C SER A 46 -9.43 -10.23 17.95
N GLY A 47 -10.61 -10.79 18.03
CA GLY A 47 -11.13 -11.36 19.26
C GLY A 47 -10.40 -12.63 19.71
N GLY A 48 -10.30 -12.85 21.01
CA GLY A 48 -9.79 -14.09 21.59
C GLY A 48 -10.73 -15.26 21.40
N GLY A 49 -10.19 -16.48 21.25
CA GLY A 49 -10.99 -17.71 21.26
C GLY A 49 -11.49 -18.06 22.65
N SER A 50 -12.68 -18.64 22.77
CA SER A 50 -13.26 -19.02 24.06
C SER A 50 -12.65 -20.32 24.62
N GLY A 51 -12.66 -20.45 25.94
CA GLY A 51 -12.36 -21.72 26.61
C GLY A 51 -13.42 -22.78 26.34
N GLY A 52 -13.10 -24.06 26.62
CA GLY A 52 -13.95 -25.18 26.25
C GLY A 52 -15.36 -25.16 26.86
N TYR A 53 -15.58 -24.55 28.02
CA TYR A 53 -16.89 -24.44 28.64
C TYR A 53 -17.66 -23.18 28.24
N ASN A 54 -17.02 -22.26 27.56
CA ASN A 54 -17.62 -20.97 27.19
C ASN A 54 -17.94 -20.92 25.72
N LEU A 55 -19.18 -20.56 25.38
CA LEU A 55 -19.63 -20.46 23.99
C LEU A 55 -19.47 -19.07 23.40
N ASN A 56 -19.10 -18.07 24.20
CA ASN A 56 -18.95 -16.69 23.73
C ASN A 56 -17.50 -16.40 23.33
N PRO A 57 -17.20 -16.18 22.05
CA PRO A 57 -15.88 -15.74 21.64
C PRO A 57 -15.68 -14.25 21.91
N GLY A 58 -14.43 -13.81 22.03
CA GLY A 58 -14.09 -12.39 22.00
C GLY A 58 -14.39 -11.78 20.64
N GLN A 59 -14.82 -10.52 20.65
CA GLN A 59 -15.20 -9.81 19.45
C GLN A 59 -14.06 -8.92 18.94
N THR A 60 -14.10 -8.57 17.67
CA THR A 60 -13.15 -7.61 17.11
C THR A 60 -13.52 -6.18 17.50
N THR A 61 -12.51 -5.41 17.90
CA THR A 61 -12.64 -3.97 18.18
C THR A 61 -11.92 -3.11 17.14
N GLN A 62 -11.20 -3.72 16.18
CA GLN A 62 -10.41 -2.98 15.22
C GLN A 62 -11.23 -2.00 14.40
N ALA A 63 -11.09 -0.73 14.72
CA ALA A 63 -11.74 0.35 13.99
C ALA A 63 -11.06 0.63 12.65
N SER A 64 -11.83 1.19 11.71
CA SER A 64 -11.31 1.75 10.45
C SER A 64 -11.25 3.27 10.60
N PRO A 65 -10.10 3.85 10.96
CA PRO A 65 -9.97 5.30 11.05
C PRO A 65 -10.03 5.94 9.66
N SER A 66 -10.33 7.25 9.61
CA SER A 66 -10.43 7.99 8.35
C SER A 66 -9.16 7.83 7.50
N GLY A 67 -9.32 7.37 6.26
CA GLY A 67 -8.23 7.16 5.31
C GLY A 67 -7.46 5.83 5.48
N ALA A 68 -7.92 4.94 6.37
CA ALA A 68 -7.34 3.61 6.55
C ALA A 68 -8.42 2.54 6.67
N THR A 69 -8.04 1.28 6.50
CA THR A 69 -8.93 0.13 6.69
C THR A 69 -8.40 -0.71 7.85
N GLY A 70 -9.23 -0.91 8.88
CA GLY A 70 -8.98 -1.86 9.95
C GLY A 70 -9.38 -3.28 9.52
N TYR A 71 -8.59 -4.25 9.93
CA TYR A 71 -8.86 -5.67 9.69
C TYR A 71 -8.78 -6.42 11.01
N GLY A 72 -9.85 -7.09 11.38
CA GLY A 72 -9.93 -7.94 12.54
C GLY A 72 -11.24 -8.74 12.51
N PHE A 73 -11.23 -9.92 13.07
CA PHE A 73 -12.39 -10.80 13.13
C PHE A 73 -12.50 -11.41 14.52
N ASP A 74 -13.72 -11.87 14.84
CA ASP A 74 -14.04 -12.49 16.11
C ASP A 74 -13.30 -13.81 16.31
N GLY A 75 -13.12 -14.21 17.56
CA GLY A 75 -12.67 -15.56 17.90
C GLY A 75 -13.73 -16.62 17.62
N GLY A 76 -13.34 -17.88 17.80
CA GLY A 76 -14.25 -19.03 17.75
C GLY A 76 -14.82 -19.37 19.13
N SER A 77 -16.00 -19.99 19.14
CA SER A 77 -16.66 -20.53 20.33
C SER A 77 -15.99 -21.82 20.79
N GLY A 78 -15.98 -22.08 22.09
CA GLY A 78 -15.59 -23.37 22.66
C GLY A 78 -16.61 -24.45 22.39
N PHE A 79 -16.18 -25.71 22.58
CA PHE A 79 -17.06 -26.90 22.49
C PHE A 79 -17.11 -27.60 23.85
N ASN A 80 -18.32 -27.89 24.33
CA ASN A 80 -18.56 -28.51 25.62
C ASN A 80 -19.63 -29.62 25.51
N ASP A 81 -19.20 -30.84 25.22
CA ASP A 81 -20.01 -32.04 25.27
C ASP A 81 -19.22 -33.20 25.91
N GLY A 82 -18.72 -32.95 27.11
CA GLY A 82 -17.84 -33.90 27.81
C GLY A 82 -16.43 -33.99 27.29
N ASN A 83 -16.17 -33.52 26.06
CA ASN A 83 -14.88 -33.37 25.43
C ASN A 83 -14.67 -31.87 25.20
N ILE A 84 -13.60 -31.31 25.72
CA ILE A 84 -13.41 -29.87 25.76
C ILE A 84 -12.46 -29.44 24.64
N GLY A 85 -13.01 -28.76 23.62
CA GLY A 85 -12.25 -28.09 22.59
C GLY A 85 -12.38 -26.57 22.72
N GLY A 86 -11.28 -25.86 22.90
CA GLY A 86 -11.25 -24.40 22.94
C GLY A 86 -11.46 -23.81 21.55
N GLY A 87 -12.20 -22.71 21.45
CA GLY A 87 -12.28 -21.88 20.25
C GLY A 87 -10.93 -21.24 19.95
N ALA A 88 -10.66 -20.93 18.69
CA ALA A 88 -9.45 -20.28 18.23
C ALA A 88 -9.57 -18.77 18.22
N GLY A 89 -8.45 -18.04 18.24
CA GLY A 89 -8.43 -16.59 18.06
C GLY A 89 -8.79 -16.20 16.63
N GLY A 90 -9.47 -15.05 16.44
CA GLY A 90 -9.68 -14.43 15.14
C GLY A 90 -8.38 -13.92 14.54
N GLY A 91 -8.32 -13.83 13.22
CA GLY A 91 -7.22 -13.22 12.47
C GLY A 91 -7.65 -11.94 11.75
N ALA A 92 -6.74 -11.30 11.06
CA ALA A 92 -7.07 -10.12 10.24
C ALA A 92 -7.75 -10.46 8.90
N GLY A 93 -7.84 -11.75 8.55
CA GLY A 93 -8.44 -12.23 7.30
C GLY A 93 -9.70 -13.08 7.50
N SER A 94 -9.86 -13.72 8.66
CA SER A 94 -11.06 -14.52 8.95
C SER A 94 -11.31 -14.73 10.46
N VAL A 95 -12.50 -15.13 10.78
CA VAL A 95 -12.91 -15.56 12.13
C VAL A 95 -12.10 -16.78 12.59
N GLY A 96 -11.95 -16.92 13.88
CA GLY A 96 -11.40 -18.13 14.50
C GLY A 96 -12.34 -19.32 14.40
N GLY A 97 -11.78 -20.51 14.23
CA GLY A 97 -12.54 -21.75 14.23
C GLY A 97 -13.11 -22.10 15.58
N ASN A 98 -14.30 -22.69 15.61
CA ASN A 98 -14.91 -23.21 16.84
C ASN A 98 -14.15 -24.44 17.34
N GLY A 99 -14.18 -24.64 18.63
CA GLY A 99 -13.75 -25.88 19.26
C GLY A 99 -14.53 -27.07 18.72
N LEU A 100 -13.91 -28.23 18.70
CA LEU A 100 -14.42 -29.48 18.18
C LEU A 100 -14.37 -30.57 19.25
N VAL A 101 -15.16 -31.63 19.06
CA VAL A 101 -15.14 -32.87 19.90
C VAL A 101 -13.71 -33.43 19.99
N SER A 102 -12.96 -33.33 18.90
CA SER A 102 -11.62 -33.93 18.76
C SER A 102 -10.48 -32.97 19.11
N GLY A 103 -10.77 -31.69 19.45
CA GLY A 103 -9.70 -30.74 19.71
C GLY A 103 -10.10 -29.27 19.58
N GLY A 104 -9.11 -28.39 19.64
CA GLY A 104 -9.30 -26.95 19.49
C GLY A 104 -9.62 -26.53 18.05
N GLY A 105 -10.26 -25.37 17.89
CA GLY A 105 -10.51 -24.74 16.61
C GLY A 105 -9.23 -24.28 15.93
N ALA A 106 -9.22 -24.19 14.61
CA ALA A 106 -8.11 -23.61 13.85
C ALA A 106 -8.10 -22.07 13.96
N GLY A 107 -6.93 -21.45 14.08
CA GLY A 107 -6.76 -20.00 14.12
C GLY A 107 -7.29 -19.32 12.87
N GLY A 108 -7.93 -18.15 13.05
CA GLY A 108 -8.37 -17.32 11.94
C GLY A 108 -7.18 -16.90 11.06
N ALA A 109 -7.37 -16.92 9.73
CA ALA A 109 -6.33 -16.51 8.80
C ALA A 109 -5.93 -15.04 9.00
N GLY A 110 -4.66 -14.74 8.83
CA GLY A 110 -4.18 -13.38 8.72
C GLY A 110 -4.50 -12.76 7.36
N ARG A 111 -4.13 -11.50 7.23
CA ARG A 111 -4.31 -10.73 5.98
C ARG A 111 -3.03 -10.72 5.16
N GLU A 112 -3.18 -10.95 3.84
CA GLU A 112 -2.07 -10.83 2.89
C GLU A 112 -1.92 -9.38 2.42
N PHE A 113 -0.65 -8.92 2.41
CA PHE A 113 -0.21 -7.68 1.78
C PHE A 113 0.94 -8.00 0.83
N SER A 114 0.63 -8.30 -0.42
CA SER A 114 1.59 -8.74 -1.46
C SER A 114 2.76 -7.76 -1.67
N THR A 115 2.52 -6.45 -1.42
CA THR A 115 3.57 -5.41 -1.44
C THR A 115 4.68 -5.66 -0.41
N PHE A 116 4.40 -6.40 0.64
CA PHE A 116 5.29 -6.72 1.75
C PHE A 116 5.60 -8.23 1.85
N SER A 117 5.61 -8.94 0.71
CA SER A 117 5.79 -10.39 0.64
C SER A 117 7.09 -10.92 1.27
N SER A 118 8.11 -10.07 1.41
CA SER A 118 9.37 -10.42 2.09
C SER A 118 9.32 -10.28 3.63
N TYR A 119 8.19 -9.82 4.19
CA TYR A 119 7.98 -9.61 5.60
C TYR A 119 6.82 -10.46 6.11
N GLY A 120 6.67 -10.56 7.45
CA GLY A 120 5.67 -11.43 8.04
C GLY A 120 5.90 -12.89 7.69
N VAL A 121 4.84 -13.63 7.46
CA VAL A 121 4.89 -14.99 6.91
C VAL A 121 4.49 -14.93 5.44
N SER A 122 5.46 -14.71 4.56
CA SER A 122 5.24 -14.54 3.11
C SER A 122 4.20 -13.46 2.78
N GLY A 123 4.25 -12.32 3.46
CA GLY A 123 3.30 -11.22 3.26
C GLY A 123 2.00 -11.33 4.05
N PHE A 124 1.80 -12.41 4.80
CA PHE A 124 0.66 -12.55 5.71
C PHE A 124 1.00 -12.05 7.11
N PHE A 125 0.04 -11.37 7.75
CA PHE A 125 0.16 -10.78 9.08
C PHE A 125 -1.11 -11.04 9.90
N ALA A 126 -0.98 -11.00 11.22
CA ALA A 126 -2.07 -11.08 12.20
C ALA A 126 -2.95 -12.32 12.05
N GLY A 127 -2.33 -13.50 11.96
CA GLY A 127 -3.05 -14.77 12.07
C GLY A 127 -3.45 -15.07 13.51
N GLY A 128 -4.64 -15.62 13.71
CA GLY A 128 -5.15 -16.03 15.03
C GLY A 128 -4.41 -17.26 15.59
N GLY A 129 -4.32 -17.39 16.89
CA GLY A 129 -3.82 -18.61 17.53
C GLY A 129 -4.82 -19.76 17.46
N GLY A 130 -4.36 -20.99 17.30
CA GLY A 130 -5.21 -22.19 17.38
C GLY A 130 -5.78 -22.40 18.79
N GLY A 131 -6.97 -22.96 18.92
CA GLY A 131 -7.63 -23.25 20.19
C GLY A 131 -6.93 -24.39 20.98
N GLY A 132 -7.04 -24.36 22.29
CA GLY A 132 -6.54 -25.44 23.14
C GLY A 132 -7.35 -26.73 22.96
N SER A 133 -6.70 -27.88 23.19
CA SER A 133 -7.35 -29.20 23.16
C SER A 133 -7.18 -29.90 24.50
N TYR A 134 -8.20 -30.59 24.97
CA TYR A 134 -8.14 -31.39 26.21
C TYR A 134 -7.87 -32.88 25.96
N LEU A 135 -8.01 -33.34 24.71
CA LEU A 135 -7.90 -34.77 24.37
C LEU A 135 -6.62 -35.13 23.59
N GLY A 136 -5.59 -34.27 23.66
CA GLY A 136 -4.29 -34.58 23.05
C GLY A 136 -4.14 -34.20 21.58
N GLY A 137 -5.13 -33.54 20.97
CA GLY A 137 -5.03 -33.00 19.61
C GLY A 137 -4.26 -31.70 19.53
N THR A 138 -3.77 -31.35 18.35
CA THR A 138 -3.23 -30.03 18.02
C THR A 138 -4.18 -29.30 17.09
N SER A 139 -4.26 -28.00 17.22
CA SER A 139 -4.97 -27.12 16.30
C SER A 139 -4.00 -26.18 15.59
N SER A 140 -4.17 -25.95 14.31
CA SER A 140 -3.28 -25.06 13.57
C SER A 140 -3.50 -23.60 13.98
N GLY A 141 -2.41 -22.82 14.06
CA GLY A 141 -2.50 -21.37 14.03
C GLY A 141 -2.87 -20.86 12.64
N GLY A 142 -3.43 -19.67 12.55
CA GLY A 142 -3.78 -19.01 11.29
C GLY A 142 -2.54 -18.60 10.50
N SER A 143 -2.68 -18.54 9.16
CA SER A 143 -1.65 -17.94 8.30
C SER A 143 -1.34 -16.51 8.77
N GLY A 144 -0.08 -16.06 8.63
CA GLY A 144 0.31 -14.75 9.17
C GLY A 144 0.82 -14.82 10.61
N GLY A 145 1.35 -15.97 11.02
CA GLY A 145 2.16 -16.13 12.21
C GLY A 145 1.42 -16.58 13.47
N GLY A 146 0.21 -17.07 13.36
CA GLY A 146 -0.52 -17.64 14.50
C GLY A 146 0.17 -18.88 15.06
N GLY A 147 0.24 -19.00 16.40
CA GLY A 147 0.76 -20.17 17.13
C GLY A 147 -0.24 -21.32 17.13
N ALA A 148 0.24 -22.57 17.06
CA ALA A 148 -0.61 -23.75 17.15
C ALA A 148 -1.05 -24.01 18.61
N GLY A 149 -2.31 -24.41 18.76
CA GLY A 149 -2.84 -24.89 20.03
C GLY A 149 -2.53 -26.34 20.28
N SER A 150 -2.52 -26.75 21.54
CA SER A 150 -2.23 -28.11 21.95
C SER A 150 -2.88 -28.52 23.28
N TYR A 151 -2.70 -29.78 23.68
CA TYR A 151 -3.08 -30.25 25.02
C TYR A 151 -2.13 -29.69 26.11
N GLY A 152 -0.83 -29.73 25.88
CA GLY A 152 0.19 -29.38 26.89
C GLY A 152 0.54 -27.89 26.88
N THR A 153 1.35 -27.47 25.95
CA THR A 153 1.82 -26.09 25.81
C THR A 153 1.53 -25.57 24.40
N GLY A 154 0.78 -24.48 24.31
CA GLY A 154 0.54 -23.80 23.05
C GLY A 154 1.83 -23.21 22.49
N THR A 155 2.00 -23.17 21.16
CA THR A 155 3.17 -22.55 20.55
C THR A 155 3.06 -21.03 20.52
N ALA A 156 4.22 -20.39 20.65
CA ALA A 156 4.29 -18.94 20.49
C ALA A 156 4.00 -18.55 19.02
N ALA A 157 3.39 -17.41 18.82
CA ALA A 157 3.24 -16.80 17.51
C ALA A 157 4.58 -16.31 16.96
N THR A 158 4.65 -16.15 15.65
CA THR A 158 5.81 -15.57 14.96
C THR A 158 5.96 -14.08 15.31
N ALA A 159 7.15 -13.68 15.72
CA ALA A 159 7.47 -12.28 16.01
C ALA A 159 7.31 -11.39 14.75
N ASN A 160 7.00 -10.12 14.95
CA ASN A 160 6.82 -9.10 13.89
C ASN A 160 5.72 -9.44 12.89
N THR A 161 4.67 -10.14 13.37
CA THR A 161 3.48 -10.45 12.57
C THR A 161 2.19 -9.96 13.21
N GLY A 162 2.16 -9.70 14.52
CA GLY A 162 0.93 -9.45 15.26
C GLY A 162 0.06 -10.71 15.43
N GLY A 163 0.63 -11.91 15.24
CA GLY A 163 -0.11 -13.17 15.36
C GLY A 163 -0.45 -13.51 16.80
N GLY A 164 -1.58 -14.21 17.00
CA GLY A 164 -2.02 -14.73 18.32
C GLY A 164 -1.28 -15.99 18.71
N GLY A 165 -0.91 -16.13 20.00
CA GLY A 165 -0.34 -17.38 20.54
C GLY A 165 -1.36 -18.50 20.57
N GLY A 166 -0.89 -19.75 20.48
CA GLY A 166 -1.71 -20.95 20.54
C GLY A 166 -2.30 -21.19 21.93
N GLY A 167 -3.54 -21.59 21.98
CA GLY A 167 -4.23 -22.02 23.19
C GLY A 167 -3.73 -23.38 23.69
N SER A 168 -3.99 -23.70 24.95
CA SER A 168 -3.64 -25.03 25.49
C SER A 168 -4.51 -25.41 26.67
N GLY A 169 -4.51 -26.71 27.01
CA GLY A 169 -5.02 -27.21 28.27
C GLY A 169 -4.11 -26.92 29.48
N GLY A 170 -2.86 -26.53 29.23
CA GLY A 170 -1.86 -26.16 30.26
C GLY A 170 -1.41 -24.71 30.12
N THR A 171 -0.27 -24.46 29.47
CA THR A 171 0.28 -23.10 29.28
C THR A 171 0.07 -22.62 27.85
N GLY A 172 -0.64 -21.51 27.67
CA GLY A 172 -0.83 -20.88 26.35
C GLY A 172 0.47 -20.31 25.78
N GLY A 173 0.55 -20.28 24.43
CA GLY A 173 1.64 -19.66 23.72
C GLY A 173 1.59 -18.14 23.79
N VAL A 174 2.75 -17.50 23.72
CA VAL A 174 2.86 -16.03 23.68
C VAL A 174 2.48 -15.50 22.33
N GLY A 175 1.74 -14.39 22.28
CA GLY A 175 1.46 -13.66 21.03
C GLY A 175 2.71 -13.08 20.39
N GLY A 176 2.70 -12.91 19.09
CA GLY A 176 3.78 -12.28 18.33
C GLY A 176 3.74 -10.76 18.47
N SER A 177 4.92 -10.13 18.47
CA SER A 177 5.02 -8.68 18.39
C SER A 177 4.38 -8.15 17.11
N GLY A 178 3.81 -6.94 17.14
CA GLY A 178 3.36 -6.23 15.96
C GLY A 178 4.53 -5.69 15.13
N VAL A 179 4.21 -5.15 13.95
CA VAL A 179 5.14 -4.52 13.03
C VAL A 179 4.49 -3.32 12.35
N ILE A 180 5.28 -2.30 12.07
CA ILE A 180 4.89 -1.16 11.23
C ILE A 180 5.75 -1.22 9.96
N LEU A 181 5.12 -1.30 8.81
CA LEU A 181 5.79 -1.34 7.51
C LEU A 181 5.34 -0.12 6.69
N ILE A 182 6.30 0.71 6.29
CA ILE A 182 6.06 1.92 5.52
C ILE A 182 6.70 1.74 4.14
N ARG A 183 5.88 1.89 3.08
CA ARG A 183 6.37 1.97 1.71
C ARG A 183 6.38 3.43 1.27
N HIS A 184 7.56 3.97 1.10
CA HIS A 184 7.75 5.26 0.45
C HIS A 184 7.90 5.05 -1.05
N ARG A 185 7.08 5.75 -1.84
CA ARG A 185 7.25 5.79 -3.30
C ARG A 185 8.20 6.94 -3.62
N THR A 186 9.36 6.62 -4.15
CA THR A 186 10.25 7.64 -4.72
C THR A 186 9.69 8.06 -6.07
N GLU A 187 9.29 9.31 -6.20
CA GLU A 187 8.94 9.88 -7.50
C GLU A 187 10.20 9.92 -8.37
N VAL A 188 10.13 9.32 -9.55
CA VAL A 188 11.21 9.35 -10.53
C VAL A 188 10.89 10.44 -11.54
N TYR A 189 11.71 11.47 -11.56
CA TYR A 189 11.62 12.58 -12.52
C TYR A 189 12.58 12.32 -13.67
N ASN A 190 12.02 11.94 -14.83
CA ASN A 190 12.80 11.69 -16.03
C ASN A 190 12.63 12.82 -17.02
N ASN A 191 13.68 13.06 -17.81
CA ASN A 191 13.60 13.89 -19.00
C ASN A 191 12.58 13.29 -19.98
N MET A 192 11.80 14.15 -20.62
CA MET A 192 10.77 13.76 -21.60
C MET A 192 11.13 14.30 -22.96
N THR A 193 10.83 13.55 -24.00
CA THR A 193 10.80 14.03 -25.37
C THR A 193 9.38 13.84 -25.90
N LEU A 194 8.69 14.96 -26.16
CA LEU A 194 7.38 15.00 -26.77
C LEU A 194 7.54 15.28 -28.26
N VAL A 195 7.09 14.37 -29.11
CA VAL A 195 7.08 14.53 -30.57
C VAL A 195 5.63 14.52 -31.04
N SER A 196 5.27 15.49 -31.89
CA SER A 196 3.93 15.53 -32.50
C SER A 196 3.75 14.44 -33.55
N THR A 197 2.52 14.13 -33.88
CA THR A 197 2.17 13.54 -35.18
C THR A 197 2.52 14.55 -36.28
N THR A 198 2.70 14.06 -37.51
CA THR A 198 2.99 14.91 -38.68
C THR A 198 1.73 15.52 -39.26
N THR A 199 1.85 16.73 -39.78
CA THR A 199 0.82 17.42 -40.54
C THR A 199 1.40 17.83 -41.90
N ALA A 200 0.75 17.46 -42.98
CA ALA A 200 1.21 17.79 -44.34
C ALA A 200 1.08 19.28 -44.59
N ALA A 201 2.17 19.91 -45.09
CA ALA A 201 2.15 21.27 -45.60
C ALA A 201 1.84 21.24 -47.11
N GLN A 202 1.04 22.20 -47.58
CA GLN A 202 0.61 22.28 -48.98
C GLN A 202 1.64 22.95 -49.89
N ALA A 203 2.55 23.70 -49.32
CA ALA A 203 3.66 24.34 -49.99
C ALA A 203 4.94 24.18 -49.18
N ALA A 204 6.12 24.43 -49.78
CA ALA A 204 7.40 24.37 -49.11
C ALA A 204 7.41 25.34 -47.92
N PRO A 205 7.51 24.85 -46.67
CA PRO A 205 7.58 25.72 -45.52
C PRO A 205 8.98 26.37 -45.45
N THR A 206 9.00 27.70 -45.28
CA THR A 206 10.26 28.45 -45.12
C THR A 206 10.55 28.87 -43.70
N LYS A 207 9.49 29.00 -42.91
CA LYS A 207 9.53 29.38 -41.52
C LYS A 207 8.60 28.53 -40.65
N GLY A 208 8.93 28.41 -39.38
CA GLY A 208 8.13 27.71 -38.42
C GLY A 208 8.02 28.42 -37.10
N ASP A 209 6.88 28.24 -36.46
CA ASP A 209 6.50 28.81 -35.18
C ASP A 209 6.09 27.71 -34.23
N VAL A 210 6.46 27.82 -32.97
CA VAL A 210 5.92 26.98 -31.90
C VAL A 210 5.49 27.85 -30.73
N VAL A 211 4.31 27.55 -30.20
CA VAL A 211 3.82 28.14 -28.95
C VAL A 211 3.40 26.99 -28.03
N PHE A 212 3.84 27.00 -26.81
CA PHE A 212 3.36 26.02 -25.84
C PHE A 212 3.24 26.61 -24.44
N THR A 213 2.35 26.01 -23.65
CA THR A 213 2.19 26.34 -22.25
C THR A 213 2.84 25.26 -21.37
N TYR A 214 3.43 25.69 -20.26
CA TYR A 214 4.05 24.81 -19.31
C TYR A 214 3.88 25.30 -17.87
N THR A 215 4.05 24.42 -16.91
CA THR A 215 4.10 24.76 -15.49
C THR A 215 5.38 24.22 -14.86
N ASP A 216 5.94 24.98 -13.93
CA ASP A 216 6.96 24.48 -13.03
C ASP A 216 6.25 23.74 -11.87
N SER A 217 6.22 22.42 -11.94
CA SER A 217 5.69 21.60 -10.83
C SER A 217 6.57 21.66 -9.61
N ILE A 218 7.90 21.69 -9.82
CA ILE A 218 8.93 21.79 -8.78
C ILE A 218 10.06 22.64 -9.35
N GLY A 219 10.58 23.57 -8.56
CA GLY A 219 11.66 24.46 -8.98
C GLY A 219 11.26 25.42 -10.10
N THR A 220 12.22 25.83 -10.94
CA THR A 220 11.98 26.72 -12.08
C THR A 220 12.75 26.22 -13.30
N ALA A 221 12.04 26.07 -14.42
CA ALA A 221 12.63 25.69 -15.70
C ALA A 221 13.20 26.91 -16.41
N THR A 222 14.38 26.76 -17.00
CA THR A 222 15.04 27.76 -17.85
C THR A 222 14.87 27.38 -19.31
N LEU A 223 14.27 28.30 -20.11
CA LEU A 223 14.10 28.11 -21.55
C LEU A 223 15.47 28.01 -22.24
N GLY A 224 15.60 27.09 -23.19
CA GLY A 224 16.84 26.79 -23.88
C GLY A 224 17.79 25.85 -23.13
N THR A 225 17.58 25.65 -21.82
CA THR A 225 18.40 24.76 -20.98
C THR A 225 17.60 23.58 -20.45
N ASP A 226 16.48 23.85 -19.82
CA ASP A 226 15.62 22.82 -19.22
C ASP A 226 14.42 22.48 -20.11
N LEU A 227 14.03 23.41 -20.98
CA LEU A 227 13.04 23.25 -22.02
C LEU A 227 13.63 23.66 -23.36
N THR A 228 13.59 22.76 -24.34
CA THR A 228 14.00 23.04 -25.72
C THR A 228 12.89 22.64 -26.68
N ALA A 229 12.84 23.33 -27.82
CA ALA A 229 11.93 23.00 -28.92
C ALA A 229 12.68 22.90 -30.24
N GLU A 230 12.18 22.05 -31.11
CA GLU A 230 12.71 21.82 -32.45
C GLU A 230 11.54 21.63 -33.42
N ILE A 231 11.74 22.03 -34.65
CA ILE A 231 10.77 21.86 -35.74
C ILE A 231 11.37 21.00 -36.85
N SER A 232 10.54 20.20 -37.50
CA SER A 232 10.88 19.39 -38.65
C SER A 232 9.88 19.64 -39.76
N ALA A 233 10.32 19.61 -41.02
CA ALA A 233 9.45 19.63 -42.20
C ALA A 233 9.53 18.34 -43.01
N ASP A 234 10.30 17.33 -42.57
CA ASP A 234 10.46 16.05 -43.25
C ASP A 234 9.97 14.85 -42.38
N GLY A 235 8.99 15.12 -41.54
CA GLY A 235 8.38 14.08 -40.68
C GLY A 235 9.27 13.63 -39.53
N GLY A 236 10.23 14.44 -39.10
CA GLY A 236 11.10 14.13 -37.98
C GLY A 236 12.43 13.49 -38.37
N SER A 237 12.75 13.43 -39.67
CA SER A 237 14.06 12.93 -40.13
C SER A 237 15.17 13.93 -39.80
N THR A 238 14.91 15.23 -40.02
CA THR A 238 15.81 16.33 -39.60
C THR A 238 15.08 17.33 -38.71
N TRP A 239 15.81 17.94 -37.79
CA TRP A 239 15.27 18.86 -36.79
C TRP A 239 16.03 20.17 -36.76
N THR A 240 15.30 21.29 -36.84
CA THR A 240 15.82 22.62 -36.65
C THR A 240 15.56 23.10 -35.25
N ALA A 241 16.60 23.45 -34.51
CA ALA A 241 16.47 23.98 -33.15
C ALA A 241 15.78 25.34 -33.14
N MET A 242 14.93 25.58 -32.17
CA MET A 242 14.20 26.82 -31.99
C MET A 242 14.66 27.53 -30.72
N THR A 243 14.93 28.81 -30.80
CA THR A 243 15.24 29.64 -29.64
C THR A 243 13.95 30.07 -28.97
N LEU A 244 13.74 29.57 -27.76
CA LEU A 244 12.51 29.85 -26.98
C LEU A 244 12.59 31.19 -26.27
N GLY A 245 11.54 32.01 -26.41
CA GLY A 245 11.25 33.21 -25.65
C GLY A 245 10.09 33.01 -24.67
N SER A 246 10.01 33.85 -23.66
CA SER A 246 8.89 33.86 -22.70
C SER A 246 7.90 34.99 -23.07
N GLU A 247 6.63 34.65 -23.24
CA GLU A 247 5.54 35.58 -23.49
C GLU A 247 4.65 35.79 -22.25
N GLY A 248 5.20 35.57 -21.07
CA GLY A 248 4.49 35.74 -19.82
C GLY A 248 3.72 34.49 -19.39
N SER A 249 2.51 34.68 -18.85
CA SER A 249 1.71 33.58 -18.32
C SER A 249 0.20 33.81 -18.50
N THR A 250 -0.54 32.73 -18.54
CA THR A 250 -2.00 32.72 -18.48
C THR A 250 -2.44 31.89 -17.28
N GLY A 251 -2.92 32.57 -16.24
CA GLY A 251 -3.15 31.91 -14.94
C GLY A 251 -1.86 31.34 -14.34
N THR A 252 -1.87 30.03 -14.07
CA THR A 252 -0.71 29.30 -13.55
C THR A 252 0.25 28.78 -14.63
N HIS A 253 -0.11 28.93 -15.91
CA HIS A 253 0.67 28.40 -17.02
C HIS A 253 1.57 29.50 -17.61
N LYS A 254 2.85 29.21 -17.74
CA LYS A 254 3.82 30.04 -18.47
C LYS A 254 3.68 29.76 -19.96
N ILE A 255 3.96 30.77 -20.79
CA ILE A 255 3.90 30.70 -22.25
C ILE A 255 5.32 30.79 -22.78
N ALA A 256 5.73 29.79 -23.56
CA ALA A 256 6.99 29.80 -24.31
C ALA A 256 6.69 29.79 -25.80
N THR A 257 7.45 30.58 -26.55
CA THR A 257 7.28 30.75 -27.99
C THR A 257 8.62 30.72 -28.72
N ALA A 258 8.58 30.33 -29.97
CA ALA A 258 9.62 30.63 -30.94
C ALA A 258 8.94 30.98 -32.26
N HIS A 259 9.29 32.10 -32.85
CA HIS A 259 8.68 32.62 -34.06
C HIS A 259 9.68 32.76 -35.18
N ASP A 260 9.19 32.66 -36.43
CA ASP A 260 9.92 32.91 -37.66
C ASP A 260 11.26 32.12 -37.78
N VAL A 261 11.31 30.92 -37.17
CA VAL A 261 12.50 30.07 -37.26
C VAL A 261 12.67 29.54 -38.68
N THR A 262 13.77 29.91 -39.35
CA THR A 262 14.03 29.48 -40.70
C THR A 262 14.20 27.97 -40.79
N ILE A 263 13.40 27.33 -41.64
CA ILE A 263 13.46 25.91 -41.97
C ILE A 263 14.43 25.72 -43.15
N SER A 264 15.22 24.64 -43.11
CA SER A 264 16.17 24.38 -44.23
C SER A 264 15.45 24.22 -45.57
N SER A 265 15.90 24.94 -46.58
CA SER A 265 15.38 24.89 -47.94
C SER A 265 15.74 23.62 -48.73
N THR A 266 16.54 22.71 -48.12
CA THR A 266 16.95 21.45 -48.75
C THR A 266 15.91 20.33 -48.64
N ILE A 267 14.82 20.56 -47.87
CA ILE A 267 13.78 19.58 -47.69
C ILE A 267 12.85 19.58 -48.91
N THR A 268 12.68 18.40 -49.51
CA THR A 268 11.82 18.21 -50.71
C THR A 268 10.43 17.65 -50.31
N SER A 269 9.45 17.86 -51.17
CA SER A 269 8.08 17.27 -51.03
C SER A 269 8.18 15.73 -50.89
N PRO A 270 7.31 15.09 -50.06
CA PRO A 270 6.23 15.71 -49.29
C PRO A 270 6.74 16.38 -47.98
N TRP A 271 6.24 17.59 -47.75
CA TRP A 271 6.56 18.32 -46.51
C TRP A 271 5.62 17.91 -45.38
N ASN A 272 6.19 17.25 -44.34
CA ASN A 272 5.47 16.78 -43.18
C ASN A 272 5.96 17.49 -41.94
N MET A 273 5.16 18.46 -41.48
CA MET A 273 5.51 19.29 -40.34
C MET A 273 5.35 18.54 -39.02
N ALA A 274 6.32 18.68 -38.16
CA ALA A 274 6.31 18.15 -36.78
C ALA A 274 7.07 19.07 -35.84
N TYR A 275 6.71 19.04 -34.57
CA TYR A 275 7.51 19.64 -33.49
C TYR A 275 8.06 18.57 -32.55
N ARG A 276 9.12 18.92 -31.85
CA ARG A 276 9.67 18.14 -30.75
C ARG A 276 9.99 19.06 -29.59
N ILE A 277 9.43 18.80 -28.39
CA ILE A 277 9.74 19.53 -27.15
C ILE A 277 10.41 18.56 -26.20
N LYS A 278 11.51 18.99 -25.60
CA LYS A 278 12.24 18.20 -24.61
C LYS A 278 12.23 18.90 -23.26
N THR A 279 11.95 18.15 -22.20
CA THR A 279 12.28 18.54 -20.83
C THR A 279 13.62 17.93 -20.47
N LEU A 280 14.53 18.73 -19.92
CA LEU A 280 15.88 18.34 -19.55
C LEU A 280 16.12 18.63 -18.07
N ASN A 281 17.13 18.01 -17.47
CA ASN A 281 17.54 18.24 -16.08
C ASN A 281 16.41 18.00 -15.05
N GLN A 282 15.46 17.11 -15.37
CA GLN A 282 14.37 16.80 -14.47
C GLN A 282 14.87 16.02 -13.26
N SER A 283 14.41 16.41 -12.05
CA SER A 283 14.85 15.84 -10.77
C SER A 283 13.83 16.11 -9.68
N SER A 284 14.06 15.61 -8.48
CA SER A 284 13.25 15.94 -7.30
C SER A 284 13.24 17.43 -6.93
N ALA A 285 14.21 18.22 -7.44
CA ALA A 285 14.29 19.66 -7.26
C ALA A 285 13.80 20.46 -8.49
N LYS A 286 13.51 19.80 -9.60
CA LYS A 286 13.06 20.44 -10.85
C LYS A 286 12.16 19.50 -11.64
N ALA A 287 10.89 19.85 -11.77
CA ALA A 287 9.93 19.12 -12.59
C ALA A 287 9.03 20.07 -13.38
N THR A 288 8.95 19.85 -14.68
CA THR A 288 8.21 20.69 -15.62
C THR A 288 7.16 19.87 -16.36
N ARG A 289 5.97 20.44 -16.54
CA ARG A 289 4.87 19.83 -17.29
C ARG A 289 4.52 20.68 -18.49
N ILE A 290 4.36 20.05 -19.67
CA ILE A 290 3.84 20.66 -20.88
C ILE A 290 2.34 20.39 -20.93
N GLN A 291 1.50 21.41 -21.19
CA GLN A 291 0.03 21.29 -21.24
C GLN A 291 -0.53 21.38 -22.64
N ALA A 292 -0.15 22.37 -23.41
CA ALA A 292 -0.67 22.57 -24.75
C ALA A 292 0.44 23.03 -25.69
N VAL A 293 0.38 22.60 -26.95
CA VAL A 293 1.36 23.00 -27.98
C VAL A 293 0.59 23.36 -29.26
N SER A 294 1.02 24.44 -29.88
CA SER A 294 0.60 24.86 -31.23
C SER A 294 1.80 24.95 -32.13
N LEU A 295 1.67 24.44 -33.33
CA LEU A 295 2.66 24.52 -34.40
C LEU A 295 2.08 25.36 -35.56
N GLY A 296 2.87 26.33 -36.01
CA GLY A 296 2.58 27.14 -37.20
C GLY A 296 3.73 27.07 -38.21
N TRP A 297 3.45 27.38 -39.49
CA TRP A 297 4.47 27.49 -40.53
C TRP A 297 3.99 28.37 -41.66
N SER A 298 4.93 28.93 -42.44
CA SER A 298 4.70 29.76 -43.61
C SER A 298 5.72 29.47 -44.74
#